data_e10c82d5a3a91d4b1ccd07e3f49c37d4
#
_entry.id   e10c82d5a3a91d4b1ccd07e3f49c37d4
#
_cell.length_a   1.000
_cell.length_b   1.000
_cell.length_c   1.000
_cell.angle_alpha   90.00
_cell.angle_beta   90.00
_cell.angle_gamma   90.00
#
_symmetry.space_group_name_H-M   'P 1'
#
loop_
_entity.id
_entity.type
_entity.pdbx_description
1 polymer ?
#
loop_
_entity_poly.entity_id
_entity_poly.type
_entity_poly.pdbx_seq_one_letter_code
_entity_poly.pdbx_strand_id
1 'polypeptide(L)'
;MEFLLSIMTVMFVLFWMWEGTMVVYTYSVLSDSAKEGVRYAMVHGPGNSNCSGPAPSTSSACPDPSADNVAAVVKDYAGYSFHNLSAMQVAVSYPDSTNAASNRVRVVVNYDFVPYIKLPWNPPHLKAVADGRVVN
;
A
#
# COMPACT_ATOMS: atom_id res chain seq x y z
N MET A 1 -30.34 31.01 -20.34
CA MET A 1 -30.65 29.77 -19.61
C MET A 1 -29.87 28.58 -20.18
N GLU A 2 -29.89 28.33 -21.47
CA GLU A 2 -29.22 27.22 -22.15
C GLU A 2 -27.68 27.23 -21.97
N PHE A 3 -27.05 28.41 -22.04
CA PHE A 3 -25.60 28.54 -21.85
C PHE A 3 -25.15 28.14 -20.46
N LEU A 4 -25.91 28.50 -19.40
CA LEU A 4 -25.60 28.09 -18.02
C LEU A 4 -25.74 26.58 -17.81
N LEU A 5 -26.76 25.98 -18.41
CA LEU A 5 -26.95 24.52 -18.37
C LEU A 5 -25.80 23.77 -19.07
N SER A 6 -25.38 24.28 -20.24
CA SER A 6 -24.27 23.70 -21.00
C SER A 6 -22.95 23.75 -20.20
N ILE A 7 -22.62 24.91 -19.61
CA ILE A 7 -21.39 25.07 -18.83
C ILE A 7 -21.39 24.18 -17.58
N MET A 8 -22.54 24.03 -16.92
CA MET A 8 -22.70 23.18 -15.75
C MET A 8 -22.47 21.70 -16.09
N THR A 9 -23.00 21.26 -17.25
CA THR A 9 -22.80 19.90 -17.73
C THR A 9 -21.33 19.63 -18.06
N VAL A 10 -20.67 20.55 -18.74
CA VAL A 10 -19.23 20.42 -19.07
C VAL A 10 -18.38 20.35 -17.79
N MET A 11 -18.64 21.24 -16.84
CA MET A 11 -17.91 21.25 -15.56
C MET A 11 -18.12 19.93 -14.79
N PHE A 12 -19.34 19.39 -14.78
CA PHE A 12 -19.63 18.12 -14.14
C PHE A 12 -18.82 16.97 -14.76
N VAL A 13 -18.75 16.89 -16.09
CA VAL A 13 -17.97 15.87 -16.79
C VAL A 13 -16.48 16.02 -16.50
N LEU A 14 -15.94 17.24 -16.47
CA LEU A 14 -14.54 17.50 -16.15
C LEU A 14 -14.18 17.04 -14.72
N PHE A 15 -15.01 17.35 -13.75
CA PHE A 15 -14.79 16.91 -12.37
C PHE A 15 -14.85 15.39 -12.23
N TRP A 16 -15.74 14.75 -12.97
CA TRP A 16 -15.84 13.30 -12.96
C TRP A 16 -14.61 12.61 -13.56
N MET A 17 -14.10 13.16 -14.66
CA MET A 17 -12.85 12.68 -15.26
C MET A 17 -11.65 12.89 -14.32
N TRP A 18 -11.61 14.03 -13.64
CA TRP A 18 -10.59 14.32 -12.63
C TRP A 18 -10.60 13.28 -11.50
N GLU A 19 -11.75 12.99 -10.93
CA GLU A 19 -11.90 12.03 -9.85
C GLU A 19 -11.48 10.62 -10.30
N GLY A 20 -11.89 10.20 -11.49
CA GLY A 20 -11.46 8.93 -12.08
C GLY A 20 -9.94 8.83 -12.24
N THR A 21 -9.30 9.89 -12.68
CA THR A 21 -7.83 9.95 -12.80
C THR A 21 -7.16 9.82 -11.43
N MET A 22 -7.72 10.44 -10.38
CA MET A 22 -7.20 10.35 -9.03
C MET A 22 -7.32 8.94 -8.44
N VAL A 23 -8.37 8.19 -8.76
CA VAL A 23 -8.51 6.78 -8.37
C VAL A 23 -7.38 5.93 -8.99
N VAL A 24 -7.14 6.08 -10.29
CA VAL A 24 -6.07 5.35 -11.00
C VAL A 24 -4.69 5.72 -10.46
N TYR A 25 -4.44 6.99 -10.23
CA TYR A 25 -3.19 7.46 -9.63
C TYR A 25 -2.97 6.87 -8.24
N THR A 26 -4.00 6.93 -7.39
CA THR A 26 -3.97 6.34 -6.04
C THR A 26 -3.66 4.86 -6.07
N TYR A 27 -4.27 4.11 -7.00
CA TYR A 27 -4.00 2.68 -7.16
C TYR A 27 -2.54 2.41 -7.59
N SER A 28 -1.98 3.22 -8.48
CA SER A 28 -0.58 3.10 -8.90
C SER A 28 0.38 3.29 -7.72
N VAL A 29 0.20 4.35 -6.94
CA VAL A 29 1.01 4.63 -5.74
C VAL A 29 0.87 3.50 -4.71
N LEU A 30 -0.35 2.98 -4.51
CA LEU A 30 -0.61 1.87 -3.60
C LEU A 30 0.15 0.60 -4.01
N SER A 31 0.16 0.31 -5.30
CA SER A 31 0.90 -0.83 -5.87
C SER A 31 2.41 -0.67 -5.69
N ASP A 32 2.93 0.53 -5.90
CA ASP A 32 4.37 0.79 -5.77
C ASP A 32 4.80 0.81 -4.30
N SER A 33 3.98 1.32 -3.39
CA SER A 33 4.24 1.25 -1.95
C SER A 33 4.28 -0.18 -1.43
N ALA A 34 3.39 -1.06 -1.92
CA ALA A 34 3.41 -2.48 -1.58
C ALA A 34 4.70 -3.18 -2.05
N LYS A 35 5.17 -2.85 -3.26
CA LYS A 35 6.45 -3.38 -3.79
C LYS A 35 7.63 -2.91 -2.97
N GLU A 36 7.64 -1.65 -2.54
CA GLU A 36 8.73 -1.12 -1.71
C GLU A 36 8.76 -1.80 -0.33
N GLY A 37 7.61 -2.06 0.27
CA GLY A 37 7.50 -2.87 1.49
C GLY A 37 8.08 -4.28 1.31
N VAL A 38 7.77 -4.95 0.19
CA VAL A 38 8.34 -6.26 -0.14
C VAL A 38 9.85 -6.17 -0.30
N ARG A 39 10.38 -5.16 -1.01
CA ARG A 39 11.83 -4.96 -1.19
C ARG A 39 12.54 -4.80 0.14
N TYR A 40 11.97 -4.01 1.05
CA TYR A 40 12.50 -3.88 2.40
C TYR A 40 12.53 -5.23 3.13
N ALA A 41 11.42 -5.98 3.14
CA ALA A 41 11.34 -7.29 3.79
C ALA A 41 12.33 -8.31 3.20
N MET A 42 12.57 -8.28 1.88
CA MET A 42 13.49 -9.20 1.20
C MET A 42 14.94 -9.06 1.68
N VAL A 43 15.39 -7.85 2.04
CA VAL A 43 16.77 -7.58 2.46
C VAL A 43 16.94 -7.55 3.98
N HIS A 44 15.85 -7.55 4.74
CA HIS A 44 15.85 -7.55 6.20
C HIS A 44 15.42 -8.91 6.78
N GLY A 45 16.00 -9.98 6.25
CA GLY A 45 15.84 -11.34 6.77
C GLY A 45 16.64 -11.59 8.06
N PRO A 46 16.69 -12.85 8.54
CA PRO A 46 17.21 -13.20 9.87
C PRO A 46 18.72 -12.97 10.04
N GLY A 47 19.46 -12.75 8.94
CA GLY A 47 20.87 -12.40 8.98
C GLY A 47 21.17 -10.92 9.19
N ASN A 48 20.14 -10.06 9.20
CA ASN A 48 20.28 -8.62 9.32
C ASN A 48 20.04 -8.16 10.77
N SER A 49 20.84 -7.17 11.24
CA SER A 49 20.65 -6.56 12.57
C SER A 49 19.28 -5.87 12.73
N ASN A 50 18.69 -5.39 11.63
CA ASN A 50 17.38 -4.77 11.56
C ASN A 50 16.34 -5.72 10.95
N CYS A 51 16.46 -7.01 11.25
CA CYS A 51 15.58 -8.02 10.72
C CYS A 51 14.11 -7.72 11.06
N SER A 52 13.22 -8.02 10.13
CA SER A 52 11.78 -7.80 10.23
C SER A 52 11.02 -9.06 9.83
N GLY A 53 10.05 -9.44 10.65
CA GLY A 53 9.25 -10.66 10.48
C GLY A 53 9.64 -11.80 11.42
N PRO A 54 8.87 -12.89 11.39
CA PRO A 54 9.07 -14.05 12.28
C PRO A 54 10.36 -14.79 11.95
N ALA A 55 11.33 -14.76 12.87
CA ALA A 55 12.62 -15.43 12.71
C ALA A 55 12.46 -16.95 12.76
N PRO A 56 13.27 -17.73 12.01
CA PRO A 56 13.34 -19.16 12.16
C PRO A 56 13.98 -19.52 13.53
N SER A 57 13.63 -20.68 14.08
CA SER A 57 14.12 -21.16 15.40
C SER A 57 15.65 -21.35 15.46
N THR A 58 16.31 -21.40 14.31
CA THR A 58 17.76 -21.58 14.17
C THR A 58 18.55 -20.26 14.18
N SER A 59 17.88 -19.12 14.18
CA SER A 59 18.49 -17.79 14.21
C SER A 59 18.11 -17.00 15.44
N SER A 60 18.81 -15.89 15.68
CA SER A 60 18.43 -14.92 16.72
C SER A 60 17.04 -14.38 16.47
N ALA A 61 16.31 -14.06 17.55
CA ALA A 61 15.01 -13.42 17.43
C ALA A 61 15.15 -12.06 16.72
N CYS A 62 14.27 -11.77 15.76
CA CYS A 62 14.22 -10.49 15.12
C CYS A 62 13.71 -9.41 16.09
N PRO A 63 14.26 -8.18 16.03
CA PRO A 63 13.77 -7.06 16.84
C PRO A 63 12.33 -6.66 16.48
N ASP A 64 11.88 -6.95 15.26
CA ASP A 64 10.55 -6.67 14.76
C ASP A 64 9.85 -7.94 14.23
N PRO A 65 9.34 -8.82 15.12
CA PRO A 65 8.71 -10.07 14.69
C PRO A 65 7.34 -9.87 14.02
N SER A 66 6.68 -8.74 14.25
CA SER A 66 5.40 -8.37 13.64
C SER A 66 5.52 -7.75 12.27
N ALA A 67 6.74 -7.43 11.82
CA ALA A 67 7.02 -6.74 10.57
C ALA A 67 6.44 -5.31 10.51
N ASP A 68 6.40 -4.62 11.66
CA ASP A 68 5.91 -3.24 11.74
C ASP A 68 6.80 -2.27 10.96
N ASN A 69 8.10 -2.54 10.87
CA ASN A 69 9.02 -1.75 10.06
C ASN A 69 8.68 -1.84 8.56
N VAL A 70 8.27 -3.01 8.07
CA VAL A 70 7.80 -3.16 6.68
C VAL A 70 6.55 -2.31 6.46
N ALA A 71 5.60 -2.36 7.37
CA ALA A 71 4.38 -1.55 7.29
C ALA A 71 4.67 -0.05 7.38
N ALA A 72 5.66 0.35 8.18
CA ALA A 72 6.10 1.75 8.26
C ALA A 72 6.69 2.24 6.93
N VAL A 73 7.54 1.44 6.29
CA VAL A 73 8.13 1.78 4.96
C VAL A 73 7.03 1.94 3.91
N VAL A 74 6.02 1.06 3.89
CA VAL A 74 4.88 1.16 2.97
C VAL A 74 4.13 2.48 3.18
N LYS A 75 3.85 2.84 4.43
CA LYS A 75 3.14 4.08 4.78
C LYS A 75 3.97 5.33 4.47
N ASP A 76 5.27 5.29 4.74
CA ASP A 76 6.18 6.39 4.46
C ASP A 76 6.24 6.67 2.95
N TYR A 77 6.42 5.61 2.14
CA TYR A 77 6.42 5.75 0.68
C TYR A 77 5.09 6.30 0.15
N ALA A 78 3.97 5.79 0.63
CA ALA A 78 2.65 6.27 0.24
C ALA A 78 2.40 7.72 0.71
N GLY A 79 3.01 8.13 1.82
CA GLY A 79 2.88 9.46 2.42
C GLY A 79 3.31 10.61 1.53
N TYR A 80 4.20 10.36 0.58
CA TYR A 80 4.60 11.37 -0.41
C TYR A 80 3.50 11.73 -1.40
N SER A 81 2.49 10.90 -1.54
CA SER A 81 1.47 11.05 -2.58
C SER A 81 0.04 11.10 -2.06
N PHE A 82 -0.24 10.60 -0.87
CA PHE A 82 -1.58 10.54 -0.31
C PHE A 82 -1.84 11.69 0.66
N HIS A 83 -2.99 12.32 0.51
CA HIS A 83 -3.45 13.35 1.43
C HIS A 83 -4.01 12.80 2.74
N ASN A 84 -4.38 11.51 2.77
CA ASN A 84 -4.91 10.85 3.96
C ASN A 84 -4.42 9.40 4.08
N LEU A 85 -3.48 9.17 4.98
CA LEU A 85 -2.93 7.84 5.27
C LEU A 85 -3.76 7.05 6.30
N SER A 86 -4.67 7.70 7.01
CA SER A 86 -5.45 7.03 8.08
C SER A 86 -6.39 5.94 7.53
N ALA A 87 -6.76 6.06 6.25
CA ALA A 87 -7.58 5.07 5.55
C ALA A 87 -6.77 3.86 5.03
N MET A 88 -5.43 3.88 5.18
CA MET A 88 -4.54 2.82 4.70
C MET A 88 -4.32 1.75 5.76
N GLN A 89 -4.56 0.51 5.38
CA GLN A 89 -4.27 -0.67 6.18
C GLN A 89 -3.22 -1.52 5.47
N VAL A 90 -2.14 -1.82 6.17
CA VAL A 90 -1.04 -2.64 5.66
C VAL A 90 -1.01 -3.94 6.44
N ALA A 91 -1.06 -5.07 5.74
CA ALA A 91 -0.92 -6.40 6.30
C ALA A 91 0.29 -7.09 5.67
N VAL A 92 1.25 -7.44 6.50
CA VAL A 92 2.44 -8.19 6.10
C VAL A 92 2.27 -9.64 6.55
N SER A 93 2.51 -10.58 5.68
CA SER A 93 2.40 -12.01 5.99
C SER A 93 3.56 -12.80 5.38
N TYR A 94 3.98 -13.82 6.12
CA TYR A 94 4.99 -14.77 5.70
C TYR A 94 4.32 -16.12 5.52
N PRO A 95 3.91 -16.50 4.30
CA PRO A 95 3.17 -17.73 4.04
C PRO A 95 3.91 -19.00 4.47
N ASP A 96 5.23 -18.95 4.51
CA ASP A 96 6.10 -20.06 4.92
C ASP A 96 6.46 -20.01 6.42
N SER A 97 5.72 -19.22 7.21
CA SER A 97 5.79 -19.06 8.67
C SER A 97 7.03 -18.35 9.22
N THR A 98 8.10 -18.19 8.42
CA THR A 98 9.32 -17.51 8.86
C THR A 98 9.87 -16.59 7.75
N ASN A 99 10.75 -15.67 8.15
CA ASN A 99 11.48 -14.79 7.24
C ASN A 99 12.83 -15.39 6.78
N ALA A 100 13.01 -16.73 6.84
CA ALA A 100 14.21 -17.39 6.36
C ALA A 100 14.46 -17.10 4.87
N ALA A 101 15.73 -17.17 4.46
CA ALA A 101 16.13 -17.02 3.06
C ALA A 101 15.32 -17.97 2.15
N SER A 102 14.91 -17.49 1.01
CA SER A 102 14.03 -18.14 0.02
C SER A 102 12.55 -18.26 0.40
N ASN A 103 12.15 -17.97 1.65
CA ASN A 103 10.76 -17.94 2.05
C ASN A 103 10.03 -16.74 1.43
N ARG A 104 8.71 -16.91 1.29
CA ARG A 104 7.86 -15.89 0.68
C ARG A 104 7.46 -14.83 1.70
N VAL A 105 7.44 -13.59 1.26
CA VAL A 105 6.82 -12.48 1.96
C VAL A 105 5.73 -11.90 1.07
N ARG A 106 4.59 -11.60 1.67
CA ARG A 106 3.44 -10.98 1.01
C ARG A 106 3.03 -9.74 1.76
N VAL A 107 2.97 -8.63 1.05
CA VAL A 107 2.46 -7.35 1.54
C VAL A 107 1.14 -7.05 0.85
N VAL A 108 0.10 -6.86 1.66
CA VAL A 108 -1.25 -6.49 1.21
C VAL A 108 -1.54 -5.10 1.74
N VAL A 109 -1.87 -4.19 0.85
CA VAL A 109 -2.24 -2.82 1.19
C VAL A 109 -3.68 -2.59 0.77
N ASN A 110 -4.54 -2.27 1.73
CA ASN A 110 -5.92 -1.89 1.50
C ASN A 110 -6.07 -0.39 1.77
N TYR A 111 -6.80 0.28 0.91
CA TYR A 111 -7.06 1.70 1.02
C TYR A 111 -8.49 2.03 0.64
N ASP A 112 -9.20 2.68 1.54
CA ASP A 112 -10.52 3.24 1.25
C ASP A 112 -10.30 4.60 0.60
N PHE A 113 -10.56 4.68 -0.71
CA PHE A 113 -10.34 5.91 -1.46
C PHE A 113 -11.15 7.06 -0.85
N VAL A 114 -10.49 8.15 -0.54
CA VAL A 114 -11.13 9.36 -0.03
C VAL A 114 -11.30 10.34 -1.19
N PRO A 115 -12.53 10.49 -1.73
CA PRO A 115 -12.76 11.37 -2.87
C PRO A 115 -12.55 12.85 -2.48
N TYR A 116 -12.03 13.63 -3.40
CA TYR A 116 -11.89 15.08 -3.25
C TYR A 116 -13.26 15.79 -3.31
N ILE A 117 -14.17 15.21 -4.09
CA ILE A 117 -15.54 15.70 -4.24
C ILE A 117 -16.46 14.66 -3.64
N LYS A 118 -17.27 15.04 -2.64
CA LYS A 118 -18.25 14.15 -2.03
C LYS A 118 -19.37 13.86 -3.03
N LEU A 119 -19.28 12.72 -3.67
CA LEU A 119 -20.28 12.21 -4.58
C LEU A 119 -21.28 11.29 -3.83
N PRO A 120 -22.51 11.13 -4.32
CA PRO A 120 -23.55 10.38 -3.61
C PRO A 120 -23.38 8.85 -3.68
N TRP A 121 -22.21 8.34 -4.07
CA TRP A 121 -21.90 6.90 -4.08
C TRP A 121 -20.75 6.56 -3.15
N ASN A 122 -20.69 5.28 -2.76
CA ASN A 122 -19.59 4.79 -1.93
C ASN A 122 -18.27 4.82 -2.68
N PRO A 123 -17.19 5.34 -2.05
CA PRO A 123 -15.87 5.34 -2.65
C PRO A 123 -15.37 3.90 -2.87
N PRO A 124 -14.55 3.67 -3.90
CA PRO A 124 -14.02 2.35 -4.18
C PRO A 124 -12.99 1.92 -3.12
N HIS A 125 -13.03 0.64 -2.76
CA HIS A 125 -11.97 0.01 -1.97
C HIS A 125 -10.85 -0.43 -2.92
N LEU A 126 -9.65 0.08 -2.68
CA LEU A 126 -8.47 -0.25 -3.46
C LEU A 126 -7.63 -1.26 -2.69
N LYS A 127 -7.16 -2.29 -3.39
CA LYS A 127 -6.31 -3.32 -2.82
C LYS A 127 -5.12 -3.56 -3.73
N ALA A 128 -3.92 -3.45 -3.19
CA ALA A 128 -2.69 -3.85 -3.86
C ALA A 128 -2.02 -5.00 -3.09
N VAL A 129 -1.44 -5.93 -3.84
CA VAL A 129 -0.72 -7.08 -3.29
C VAL A 129 0.62 -7.18 -3.99
N ALA A 130 1.68 -7.32 -3.22
CA ALA A 130 3.01 -7.60 -3.72
C ALA A 130 3.57 -8.84 -3.01
N ASP A 131 4.21 -9.70 -3.77
CA ASP A 131 4.86 -10.92 -3.29
C ASP A 131 6.36 -10.88 -3.62
N GLY A 132 7.18 -11.39 -2.72
CA GLY A 132 8.62 -11.53 -2.93
C GLY A 132 9.19 -12.70 -2.15
N ARG A 133 10.52 -12.91 -2.28
CA ARG A 133 11.26 -13.92 -1.52
C ARG A 133 12.39 -13.26 -0.75
N VAL A 134 12.53 -13.63 0.50
CA VAL A 134 13.62 -13.15 1.36
C VAL A 134 14.96 -13.65 0.79
N VAL A 135 15.94 -12.75 0.69
CA VAL A 135 17.23 -13.04 0.06
C VAL A 135 18.32 -13.26 1.09
N ASN A 136 18.18 -12.65 2.28
CA ASN A 136 19.22 -12.66 3.33
C ASN A 136 18.67 -13.06 4.67
#